data_9e92bf82824635ff5795728ac47195f1
#
_entry.id   9e92bf82824635ff5795728ac47195f1
#
_cell.length_a   1.000
_cell.length_b   1.000
_cell.length_c   1.000
_cell.angle_alpha   90.00
_cell.angle_beta   90.00
_cell.angle_gamma   90.00
#
_symmetry.space_group_name_H-M   'P 1'
#
loop_
_entity.id
_entity.type
_entity.pdbx_description
1 polymer ?
#
loop_
_entity_poly.entity_id
_entity_poly.type
_entity_poly.pdbx_seq_one_letter_code
_entity_poly.pdbx_strand_id
1 'polypeptide(L)'
;GLEDICAGARRIVVLEDVMNPTNIGAVFRSAAALGMDAVLLTAACSNPLYRRAIRVSMGTVFQIPWTILDSRSSWPGPGISRLRGLGFKTAAMALSDDSICIDDARLTAEDKLALILGTEGDGLPQETIADCDYTVRIPMSHGVDSLNVAAASAVAFWQIASSFREDGEWGK
;
A
#
# COMPACT_ATOMS: atom_id res chain seq x y z
N GLY A 1 -12.19 11.97 4.90
CA GLY A 1 -11.16 11.43 5.79
C GLY A 1 -10.88 9.96 5.55
N LEU A 2 -10.03 9.37 6.39
CA LEU A 2 -9.61 7.97 6.28
C LEU A 2 -10.83 7.03 6.28
N GLU A 3 -11.76 7.25 7.18
CA GLU A 3 -12.96 6.41 7.31
C GLU A 3 -13.83 6.46 6.05
N ASP A 4 -13.93 7.62 5.42
CA ASP A 4 -14.76 7.80 4.22
C ASP A 4 -14.21 7.01 3.03
N ILE A 5 -12.90 7.08 2.78
CA ILE A 5 -12.29 6.39 1.64
C ILE A 5 -12.15 4.90 1.87
N CYS A 6 -12.12 4.46 3.13
CA CYS A 6 -12.02 3.05 3.48
C CYS A 6 -13.38 2.37 3.64
N ALA A 7 -14.49 3.15 3.59
CA ALA A 7 -15.82 2.58 3.67
C ALA A 7 -16.08 1.64 2.47
N GLY A 8 -16.34 0.37 2.76
CA GLY A 8 -16.52 -0.65 1.74
C GLY A 8 -15.24 -1.14 1.06
N ALA A 9 -14.09 -0.54 1.35
CA ALA A 9 -12.81 -0.98 0.80
C ALA A 9 -12.34 -2.28 1.46
N ARG A 10 -11.71 -3.15 0.67
CA ARG A 10 -11.17 -4.44 1.14
C ARG A 10 -9.67 -4.56 0.95
N ARG A 11 -9.10 -3.90 -0.05
CA ARG A 11 -7.67 -3.88 -0.35
C ARG A 11 -7.21 -2.44 -0.49
N ILE A 12 -6.44 -1.98 0.47
CA ILE A 12 -5.90 -0.62 0.46
C ILE A 12 -4.39 -0.64 0.59
N VAL A 13 -3.76 0.42 0.13
CA VAL A 13 -2.33 0.64 0.31
C VAL A 13 -2.10 1.90 1.14
N VAL A 14 -1.14 1.84 2.05
CA VAL A 14 -0.64 2.98 2.80
C VAL A 14 0.78 3.27 2.32
N LEU A 15 1.02 4.48 1.86
CA LEU A 15 2.36 4.96 1.48
C LEU A 15 2.94 5.76 2.65
N GLU A 16 4.04 5.29 3.21
CA GLU A 16 4.72 5.97 4.31
C GLU A 16 5.93 6.72 3.82
N ASP A 17 5.87 8.05 3.91
CA ASP A 17 6.95 8.98 3.59
C ASP A 17 7.52 8.82 2.17
N VAL A 18 6.71 8.44 1.23
CA VAL A 18 7.10 8.38 -0.18
C VAL A 18 7.08 9.78 -0.77
N MET A 19 8.26 10.38 -0.90
CA MET A 19 8.41 11.79 -1.26
C MET A 19 8.65 12.04 -2.76
N ASN A 20 8.95 11.02 -3.53
CA ASN A 20 9.18 11.15 -4.97
C ASN A 20 7.85 11.15 -5.74
N PRO A 21 7.49 12.26 -6.43
CA PRO A 21 6.21 12.33 -7.17
C PRO A 21 6.06 11.28 -8.27
N THR A 22 7.16 10.86 -8.88
CA THR A 22 7.16 9.80 -9.90
C THR A 22 6.73 8.47 -9.29
N ASN A 23 7.25 8.13 -8.12
CA ASN A 23 6.84 6.91 -7.40
C ASN A 23 5.37 6.98 -6.96
N ILE A 24 4.93 8.11 -6.45
CA ILE A 24 3.50 8.33 -6.11
C ILE A 24 2.62 8.04 -7.34
N GLY A 25 2.91 8.67 -8.47
CA GLY A 25 2.13 8.47 -9.70
C GLY A 25 2.12 7.02 -10.17
N ALA A 26 3.27 6.35 -10.14
CA ALA A 26 3.40 4.94 -10.54
C ALA A 26 2.60 4.01 -9.62
N VAL A 27 2.62 4.26 -8.31
CA VAL A 27 1.83 3.48 -7.34
C VAL A 27 0.34 3.66 -7.59
N PHE A 28 -0.12 4.89 -7.82
CA PHE A 28 -1.54 5.15 -8.15
C PHE A 28 -1.97 4.42 -9.41
N ARG A 29 -1.14 4.45 -10.45
CA ARG A 29 -1.44 3.73 -11.69
C ARG A 29 -1.57 2.23 -11.46
N SER A 30 -0.64 1.63 -10.73
CA SER A 30 -0.69 0.21 -10.38
C SER A 30 -1.88 -0.12 -9.49
N ALA A 31 -2.17 0.72 -8.51
CA ALA A 31 -3.31 0.52 -7.60
C ALA A 31 -4.64 0.50 -8.36
N ALA A 32 -4.85 1.47 -9.23
CA ALA A 32 -6.05 1.52 -10.06
C ALA A 32 -6.14 0.34 -11.04
N ALA A 33 -5.03 0.03 -11.72
CA ALA A 33 -4.98 -1.04 -12.71
C ALA A 33 -5.14 -2.43 -12.10
N LEU A 34 -4.67 -2.64 -10.88
CA LEU A 34 -4.58 -3.96 -10.26
C LEU A 34 -5.62 -4.19 -9.15
N GLY A 35 -6.63 -3.33 -9.04
CA GLY A 35 -7.81 -3.59 -8.22
C GLY A 35 -7.69 -3.22 -6.75
N MET A 36 -6.79 -2.31 -6.38
CA MET A 36 -6.79 -1.72 -5.04
C MET A 36 -7.94 -0.73 -4.92
N ASP A 37 -8.54 -0.64 -3.74
CA ASP A 37 -9.75 0.16 -3.52
C ASP A 37 -9.45 1.58 -3.07
N ALA A 38 -8.34 1.82 -2.40
CA ALA A 38 -7.99 3.15 -1.88
C ALA A 38 -6.49 3.28 -1.59
N VAL A 39 -6.02 4.52 -1.54
CA VAL A 39 -4.64 4.88 -1.18
C VAL A 39 -4.65 5.85 -0.01
N LEU A 40 -3.95 5.51 1.06
CA LEU A 40 -3.64 6.40 2.17
C LEU A 40 -2.20 6.88 2.05
N LEU A 41 -1.96 8.16 2.33
CA LEU A 41 -0.61 8.72 2.33
C LEU A 41 -0.32 9.34 3.71
N THR A 42 0.87 9.09 4.25
CA THR A 42 1.28 9.80 5.46
C THR A 42 1.64 11.24 5.14
N ALA A 43 1.70 12.08 6.17
CA ALA A 43 1.83 13.54 6.02
C ALA A 43 3.09 13.98 5.28
N ALA A 44 4.16 13.18 5.28
CA ALA A 44 5.41 13.52 4.59
C ALA A 44 5.45 13.08 3.12
N CYS A 45 4.44 12.37 2.62
CA CYS A 45 4.38 11.99 1.21
C CYS A 45 4.25 13.21 0.30
N SER A 46 4.77 13.09 -0.93
CA SER A 46 4.46 14.06 -1.98
C SER A 46 2.97 14.06 -2.30
N ASN A 47 2.44 15.24 -2.60
CA ASN A 47 1.03 15.38 -2.94
C ASN A 47 0.74 14.69 -4.29
N PRO A 48 -0.28 13.80 -4.36
CA PRO A 48 -0.66 13.14 -5.61
C PRO A 48 -1.10 14.10 -6.72
N LEU A 49 -1.46 15.33 -6.38
CA LEU A 49 -1.88 16.36 -7.35
C LEU A 49 -0.72 17.17 -7.92
N TYR A 50 0.53 16.88 -7.56
CA TYR A 50 1.66 17.46 -8.24
C TYR A 50 1.67 17.03 -9.71
N ARG A 51 2.05 17.95 -10.59
CA ARG A 51 2.01 17.77 -12.05
C ARG A 51 2.66 16.46 -12.50
N ARG A 52 3.84 16.13 -11.96
CA ARG A 52 4.55 14.90 -12.28
C ARG A 52 3.78 13.66 -11.84
N ALA A 53 3.21 13.66 -10.64
CA ALA A 53 2.41 12.54 -10.14
C ALA A 53 1.18 12.30 -11.00
N ILE A 54 0.44 13.36 -11.34
CA ILE A 54 -0.73 13.26 -12.24
C ILE A 54 -0.32 12.66 -13.59
N ARG A 55 0.75 13.16 -14.17
CA ARG A 55 1.24 12.73 -15.49
C ARG A 55 1.67 11.26 -15.47
N VAL A 56 2.48 10.86 -14.49
CA VAL A 56 2.96 9.47 -14.35
C VAL A 56 1.81 8.51 -14.05
N SER A 57 0.84 8.95 -13.27
CA SER A 57 -0.34 8.13 -12.95
C SER A 57 -1.28 7.92 -14.13
N MET A 58 -1.10 8.64 -15.25
CA MET A 58 -2.03 8.63 -16.37
C MET A 58 -3.45 9.01 -15.96
N GLY A 59 -3.58 9.93 -14.99
CA GLY A 59 -4.87 10.43 -14.50
C GLY A 59 -5.55 9.55 -13.45
N THR A 60 -4.93 8.44 -13.05
CA THR A 60 -5.56 7.52 -12.07
C THR A 60 -5.68 8.12 -10.67
N VAL A 61 -4.94 9.19 -10.35
CA VAL A 61 -5.12 9.97 -9.12
C VAL A 61 -6.54 10.55 -8.99
N PHE A 62 -7.29 10.66 -10.09
CA PHE A 62 -8.69 11.10 -10.10
C PHE A 62 -9.68 9.94 -10.14
N GLN A 63 -9.22 8.70 -10.21
CA GLN A 63 -10.06 7.51 -10.36
C GLN A 63 -10.17 6.69 -9.07
N ILE A 64 -9.08 6.64 -8.30
CA ILE A 64 -9.03 5.86 -7.05
C ILE A 64 -9.13 6.80 -5.84
N PRO A 65 -9.97 6.48 -4.85
CA PRO A 65 -10.07 7.29 -3.62
C PRO A 65 -8.76 7.34 -2.86
N TRP A 66 -8.41 8.51 -2.35
CA TRP A 66 -7.22 8.67 -1.52
C TRP A 66 -7.36 9.81 -0.52
N THR A 67 -6.54 9.78 0.53
CA THR A 67 -6.41 10.88 1.47
C THR A 67 -4.99 10.94 2.04
N ILE A 68 -4.58 12.14 2.46
CA ILE A 68 -3.34 12.37 3.20
C ILE A 68 -3.70 12.51 4.68
N LEU A 69 -2.99 11.80 5.55
CA LEU A 69 -3.16 11.92 6.99
C LEU A 69 -2.72 13.31 7.47
N ASP A 70 -3.47 13.87 8.42
CA ASP A 70 -3.38 15.29 8.80
C ASP A 70 -2.02 15.71 9.33
N SER A 71 -1.31 14.82 10.04
CA SER A 71 -0.06 15.15 10.70
C SER A 71 0.85 13.94 10.83
N ARG A 72 2.13 14.20 11.12
CA ARG A 72 3.09 13.12 11.41
C ARG A 72 2.69 12.28 12.61
N SER A 73 2.03 12.87 13.60
CA SER A 73 1.56 12.14 14.79
C SER A 73 0.34 11.23 14.51
N SER A 74 -0.27 11.34 13.34
CA SER A 74 -1.39 10.47 12.94
C SER A 74 -0.94 9.07 12.53
N TRP A 75 0.35 8.83 12.44
CA TRP A 75 0.93 7.56 11.98
C TRP A 75 2.22 7.23 12.77
N PRO A 76 2.59 5.96 13.06
CA PRO A 76 1.82 4.75 12.69
C PRO A 76 0.69 4.40 13.68
N GLY A 77 0.90 4.59 14.97
CA GLY A 77 -0.01 4.09 16.02
C GLY A 77 -1.47 4.48 15.83
N PRO A 78 -1.81 5.77 15.79
CA PRO A 78 -3.21 6.20 15.63
C PRO A 78 -3.82 5.73 14.31
N GLY A 79 -3.09 5.81 13.20
CA GLY A 79 -3.56 5.40 11.89
C GLY A 79 -3.84 3.90 11.81
N ILE A 80 -2.93 3.08 12.31
CA ILE A 80 -3.10 1.62 12.36
C ILE A 80 -4.28 1.25 13.27
N SER A 81 -4.44 1.92 14.41
CA SER A 81 -5.60 1.71 15.29
C SER A 81 -6.93 2.01 14.58
N ARG A 82 -6.99 3.09 13.82
CA ARG A 82 -8.18 3.43 13.03
C ARG A 82 -8.49 2.37 11.99
N LEU A 83 -7.46 1.87 11.28
CA LEU A 83 -7.62 0.79 10.30
C LEU A 83 -8.11 -0.50 10.96
N ARG A 84 -7.58 -0.88 12.10
CA ARG A 84 -8.08 -2.02 12.88
C ARG A 84 -9.54 -1.86 13.27
N GLY A 85 -9.92 -0.68 13.71
CA GLY A 85 -11.31 -0.35 14.04
C GLY A 85 -12.27 -0.52 12.87
N LEU A 86 -11.77 -0.39 11.63
CA LEU A 86 -12.53 -0.63 10.41
C LEU A 86 -12.46 -2.08 9.91
N GLY A 87 -11.78 -2.94 10.63
CA GLY A 87 -11.67 -4.38 10.32
C GLY A 87 -10.46 -4.78 9.48
N PHE A 88 -9.53 -3.86 9.21
CA PHE A 88 -8.32 -4.17 8.42
C PHE A 88 -7.27 -4.90 9.24
N LYS A 89 -6.66 -5.89 8.64
CA LYS A 89 -5.34 -6.40 9.00
C LYS A 89 -4.29 -5.58 8.26
N THR A 90 -3.14 -5.40 8.88
CA THR A 90 -2.05 -4.59 8.31
C THR A 90 -0.84 -5.46 7.99
N ALA A 91 -0.25 -5.23 6.82
CA ALA A 91 0.92 -5.95 6.34
C ALA A 91 2.02 -4.95 5.95
N ALA A 92 3.11 -4.94 6.69
CA ALA A 92 4.27 -4.10 6.40
C ALA A 92 5.19 -4.79 5.39
N MET A 93 5.49 -4.13 4.27
CA MET A 93 6.47 -4.62 3.30
C MET A 93 7.88 -4.32 3.83
N ALA A 94 8.56 -5.35 4.33
CA ALA A 94 9.89 -5.19 4.89
C ALA A 94 10.65 -6.52 4.89
N LEU A 95 11.97 -6.44 4.85
CA LEU A 95 12.84 -7.58 5.06
C LEU A 95 13.07 -7.76 6.55
N SER A 96 12.66 -8.89 7.08
CA SER A 96 12.96 -9.32 8.46
C SER A 96 12.95 -10.84 8.51
N ASP A 97 13.59 -11.40 9.55
CA ASP A 97 13.72 -12.85 9.69
C ASP A 97 12.38 -13.57 9.83
N ASP A 98 11.38 -12.88 10.36
CA ASP A 98 10.02 -13.40 10.57
C ASP A 98 9.04 -12.98 9.49
N SER A 99 9.50 -12.37 8.39
CA SER A 99 8.62 -11.98 7.30
C SER A 99 8.10 -13.20 6.54
N ILE A 100 6.82 -13.12 6.13
CA ILE A 100 6.21 -14.12 5.27
C ILE A 100 6.28 -13.68 3.79
N CYS A 101 6.20 -14.63 2.88
CA CYS A 101 6.19 -14.32 1.46
C CYS A 101 4.88 -13.64 1.06
N ILE A 102 4.93 -12.71 0.11
CA ILE A 102 3.74 -11.99 -0.38
C ILE A 102 2.66 -12.93 -0.94
N ASP A 103 3.02 -14.13 -1.38
CA ASP A 103 2.08 -15.13 -1.89
C ASP A 103 1.49 -16.03 -0.79
N ASP A 104 1.79 -15.79 0.47
CA ASP A 104 1.22 -16.54 1.58
C ASP A 104 -0.30 -16.46 1.56
N ALA A 105 -0.98 -17.62 1.60
CA ALA A 105 -2.42 -17.71 1.51
C ALA A 105 -3.16 -16.96 2.63
N ARG A 106 -2.52 -16.73 3.78
CA ARG A 106 -3.11 -15.96 4.89
C ARG A 106 -3.46 -14.54 4.47
N LEU A 107 -2.66 -13.93 3.58
CA LEU A 107 -2.87 -12.55 3.13
C LEU A 107 -4.13 -12.43 2.27
N THR A 108 -4.28 -13.31 1.28
CA THR A 108 -5.46 -13.28 0.41
C THR A 108 -6.74 -13.75 1.11
N ALA A 109 -6.60 -14.53 2.18
CA ALA A 109 -7.72 -14.97 3.01
C ALA A 109 -8.28 -13.87 3.90
N GLU A 110 -7.53 -12.79 4.16
CA GLU A 110 -8.02 -11.66 4.94
C GLU A 110 -9.15 -10.95 4.20
N ASP A 111 -10.26 -10.69 4.87
CA ASP A 111 -11.38 -9.96 4.30
C ASP A 111 -10.98 -8.53 3.95
N LYS A 112 -10.27 -7.85 4.86
CA LYS A 112 -9.77 -6.50 4.69
C LYS A 112 -8.28 -6.44 5.00
N LEU A 113 -7.48 -6.05 4.01
CA LEU A 113 -6.03 -5.99 4.12
C LEU A 113 -5.51 -4.61 3.70
N ALA A 114 -4.68 -4.01 4.56
CA ALA A 114 -3.93 -2.79 4.28
C ALA A 114 -2.45 -3.13 4.12
N LEU A 115 -1.91 -2.90 2.94
CA LEU A 115 -0.48 -3.08 2.65
C LEU A 115 0.25 -1.77 2.88
N ILE A 116 1.33 -1.78 3.66
CA ILE A 116 2.10 -0.57 3.96
C ILE A 116 3.43 -0.64 3.24
N LEU A 117 3.72 0.38 2.45
CA LEU A 117 4.94 0.52 1.67
C LEU A 117 5.72 1.75 2.13
N GLY A 118 7.02 1.58 2.32
CA GLY A 118 7.93 2.65 2.69
C GLY A 118 8.77 3.15 1.53
N THR A 119 9.71 4.03 1.84
CA THR A 119 10.63 4.62 0.87
C THR A 119 11.70 3.61 0.43
N GLU A 120 12.32 3.91 -0.70
CA GLU A 120 13.59 3.27 -1.08
C GLU A 120 14.68 3.64 -0.06
N GLY A 121 15.67 2.77 0.11
CA GLY A 121 16.78 2.96 1.02
C GLY A 121 16.45 2.49 2.42
N ASP A 122 15.90 3.36 3.25
CA ASP A 122 15.62 3.05 4.66
C ASP A 122 14.41 2.12 4.87
N GLY A 123 13.50 2.05 3.89
CA GLY A 123 12.28 1.25 4.00
C GLY A 123 11.32 1.77 5.06
N LEU A 124 10.63 0.86 5.73
CA LEU A 124 9.70 1.21 6.82
C LEU A 124 10.44 1.31 8.17
N PRO A 125 10.05 2.29 9.02
CA PRO A 125 10.54 2.35 10.39
C PRO A 125 10.16 1.09 11.20
N GLN A 126 11.01 0.71 12.14
CA GLN A 126 10.73 -0.43 13.04
C GLN A 126 9.43 -0.25 13.82
N GLU A 127 9.09 0.96 14.19
CA GLU A 127 7.84 1.28 14.89
C GLU A 127 6.62 0.88 14.07
N THR A 128 6.62 1.17 12.78
CA THR A 128 5.55 0.77 11.87
C THR A 128 5.49 -0.74 11.71
N ILE A 129 6.63 -1.39 11.51
CA ILE A 129 6.71 -2.85 11.36
C ILE A 129 6.17 -3.55 12.60
N ALA A 130 6.56 -3.06 13.79
CA ALA A 130 6.13 -3.65 15.06
C ALA A 130 4.63 -3.55 15.29
N ASP A 131 3.99 -2.48 14.80
CA ASP A 131 2.54 -2.26 14.98
C ASP A 131 1.69 -3.07 14.00
N CYS A 132 2.27 -3.59 12.91
CA CYS A 132 1.54 -4.33 11.89
C CYS A 132 1.26 -5.77 12.31
N ASP A 133 0.18 -6.34 11.75
CA ASP A 133 -0.20 -7.74 11.98
C ASP A 133 0.73 -8.71 11.24
N TYR A 134 1.22 -8.32 10.07
CA TYR A 134 2.13 -9.12 9.24
C TYR A 134 3.32 -8.28 8.82
N THR A 135 4.46 -8.95 8.65
CA THR A 135 5.60 -8.44 7.89
C THR A 135 5.73 -9.31 6.64
N VAL A 136 5.75 -8.70 5.47
CA VAL A 136 5.73 -9.41 4.20
C VAL A 136 6.90 -9.02 3.32
N ARG A 137 7.38 -9.97 2.52
CA ARG A 137 8.48 -9.74 1.58
C ARG A 137 8.15 -10.28 0.20
N ILE A 138 8.75 -9.68 -0.80
CA ILE A 138 8.86 -10.25 -2.14
C ILE A 138 10.22 -10.95 -2.20
N PRO A 139 10.29 -12.28 -2.40
CA PRO A 139 11.57 -12.98 -2.48
C PRO A 139 12.40 -12.46 -3.66
N MET A 140 13.69 -12.19 -3.40
CA MET A 140 14.62 -11.69 -4.41
C MET A 140 15.67 -12.74 -4.74
N SER A 141 16.18 -12.69 -5.99
CA SER A 141 17.29 -13.53 -6.46
C SER A 141 18.58 -12.72 -6.62
N HIS A 142 19.71 -13.40 -6.77
CA HIS A 142 21.01 -12.79 -7.10
C HIS A 142 21.52 -11.78 -6.07
N GLY A 143 21.15 -11.92 -4.80
CA GLY A 143 21.60 -11.01 -3.75
C GLY A 143 20.97 -9.62 -3.79
N VAL A 144 19.94 -9.41 -4.59
CA VAL A 144 19.18 -8.16 -4.61
C VAL A 144 18.32 -8.08 -3.36
N ASP A 145 18.40 -6.98 -2.60
CA ASP A 145 17.67 -6.81 -1.34
C ASP A 145 16.21 -6.46 -1.56
N SER A 146 15.92 -5.55 -2.52
CA SER A 146 14.56 -5.07 -2.75
C SER A 146 14.38 -4.51 -4.16
N LEU A 147 13.12 -4.38 -4.57
CA LEU A 147 12.71 -3.59 -5.74
C LEU A 147 12.42 -2.16 -5.30
N ASN A 148 12.43 -1.21 -6.26
CA ASN A 148 11.93 0.13 -5.94
C ASN A 148 10.44 0.07 -5.57
N VAL A 149 9.94 1.10 -4.88
CA VAL A 149 8.58 1.07 -4.33
C VAL A 149 7.50 0.92 -5.41
N ALA A 150 7.71 1.52 -6.59
CA ALA A 150 6.74 1.41 -7.69
C ALA A 150 6.67 -0.02 -8.23
N ALA A 151 7.80 -0.67 -8.47
CA ALA A 151 7.86 -2.06 -8.92
C ALA A 151 7.32 -3.02 -7.85
N ALA A 152 7.73 -2.84 -6.60
CA ALA A 152 7.26 -3.65 -5.48
C ALA A 152 5.73 -3.54 -5.32
N SER A 153 5.17 -2.34 -5.47
CA SER A 153 3.73 -2.13 -5.37
C SER A 153 2.98 -2.92 -6.44
N ALA A 154 3.43 -2.90 -7.68
CA ALA A 154 2.77 -3.63 -8.78
C ALA A 154 2.72 -5.14 -8.51
N VAL A 155 3.85 -5.71 -8.10
CA VAL A 155 3.92 -7.15 -7.76
C VAL A 155 2.99 -7.49 -6.60
N ALA A 156 3.04 -6.71 -5.53
CA ALA A 156 2.22 -6.94 -4.35
C ALA A 156 0.73 -6.80 -4.63
N PHE A 157 0.32 -5.75 -5.34
CA PHE A 157 -1.10 -5.52 -5.68
C PHE A 157 -1.65 -6.65 -6.56
N TRP A 158 -0.88 -7.09 -7.55
CA TRP A 158 -1.27 -8.23 -8.35
C TRP A 158 -1.56 -9.46 -7.48
N GLN A 159 -0.68 -9.74 -6.53
CA GLN A 159 -0.78 -10.92 -5.68
C GLN A 159 -1.95 -10.84 -4.68
N ILE A 160 -2.09 -9.73 -3.95
CA ILE A 160 -3.09 -9.63 -2.87
C ILE A 160 -4.51 -9.36 -3.37
N ALA A 161 -4.67 -8.85 -4.59
CA ALA A 161 -5.96 -8.63 -5.23
C ALA A 161 -6.41 -9.80 -6.12
N SER A 162 -5.67 -10.92 -6.15
CA SER A 162 -5.94 -12.05 -7.06
C SER A 162 -7.31 -12.67 -6.86
N SER A 163 -7.80 -12.77 -5.62
CA SER A 163 -9.12 -13.35 -5.31
C SER A 163 -10.28 -12.63 -6.00
N PHE A 164 -10.15 -11.31 -6.20
CA PHE A 164 -11.19 -10.53 -6.88
C PHE A 164 -11.18 -10.73 -8.40
N ARG A 165 -10.05 -11.12 -8.96
CA ARG A 165 -9.95 -11.46 -10.38
C ARG A 165 -10.63 -12.78 -10.71
N GLU A 166 -10.56 -13.74 -9.80
CA GLU A 166 -11.18 -15.06 -9.95
C GLU A 166 -12.71 -15.00 -9.95
N ASP A 167 -13.28 -14.01 -9.26
CA ASP A 167 -14.74 -13.82 -9.18
C ASP A 167 -15.35 -13.19 -10.46
N GLY A 168 -14.56 -12.95 -11.49
CA GLY A 168 -15.04 -12.48 -12.80
C GLY A 168 -15.46 -11.01 -12.87
N GLU A 169 -15.27 -10.25 -11.80
CA GLU A 169 -15.57 -8.82 -11.76
C GLU A 169 -14.45 -7.95 -12.36
N TRP A 170 -13.38 -8.59 -12.72
CA TRP A 170 -12.20 -7.93 -13.25
C TRP A 170 -12.39 -7.56 -14.72
N GLY A 171 -12.23 -6.29 -15.04
CA GLY A 171 -12.27 -5.82 -16.43
C GLY A 171 -13.64 -5.35 -16.94
N LYS A 172 -14.59 -5.08 -16.03
CA LYS A 172 -15.87 -4.44 -16.40
C LYS A 172 -15.78 -2.93 -16.33
#